data_3dd44369f9e4cbf7344015680e44b3dd
#
_entry.id   3dd44369f9e4cbf7344015680e44b3dd
#
_cell.length_a   1.000
_cell.length_b   1.000
_cell.length_c   1.000
_cell.angle_alpha   90.00
_cell.angle_beta   90.00
_cell.angle_gamma   90.00
#
_symmetry.space_group_name_H-M   'P 1'
#
loop_
_entity.id
_entity.type
_entity.pdbx_description
1 polymer ?
#
loop_
_entity_poly.entity_id
_entity_poly.type
_entity_poly.pdbx_seq_one_letter_code
_entity_poly.pdbx_strand_id
1 'polypeptide(L)'
;MGGSGGIMSFGKSNAKLYVKTTGVSFDDVAGQDEAKEALSEIVDFLHDPGKYTEIGAKMPKGALLVGPPGTGKTLLAQAVAGEAGVPFFSISGSEFVEMFVGMGASRVRDLFKQAKEKAPCIVFIDEIDAIGKKRDANFGGNDEREQTLNQLLSEMDGFEDGIGVVILAATNRPDSLDKALLRPGRFDRRVPVELPDLNGREAILKVHTKGVNVDQNIDYNQVARATSGASGAELANIVNEAALRAVRLGRKKVLQEDLEESVETVIAGYQRKGAVINEREKKIIAYHEVGHALVAAMGKHSAPVHKITIIPRTSGALGYTMQVDEEEKVLMSKEEALDKITTYTGGRAAEEVIFNTKTSGASNDIEMATRFARSMVTRFGMDDEFGMVALETVNNAYLGGDTSLACSPETSTNIDKAVIKIINDCHQRAIDILNENIDKLHEIAEYLLQNETITGEEFMDILDNNYIITKKADFVEASQQLESAIRADLENN
;
A
#
# COMPACT_ATOMS: atom_id res chain seq x y z
N MET A 1 -44.70 -44.40 -20.43
CA MET A 1 -44.26 -43.88 -19.14
C MET A 1 -43.13 -42.92 -19.40
N GLY A 2 -43.40 -41.64 -19.28
CA GLY A 2 -42.47 -40.56 -19.61
C GLY A 2 -41.47 -40.32 -18.52
N GLY A 3 -40.20 -40.31 -18.88
CA GLY A 3 -39.13 -39.78 -18.08
C GLY A 3 -38.95 -38.33 -18.41
N SER A 4 -39.41 -37.41 -17.55
CA SER A 4 -39.13 -35.99 -17.62
C SER A 4 -37.65 -35.76 -17.25
N GLY A 5 -36.84 -35.58 -18.28
CA GLY A 5 -35.46 -35.16 -18.13
C GLY A 5 -35.43 -33.77 -17.51
N GLY A 6 -34.81 -33.64 -16.34
CA GLY A 6 -34.53 -32.36 -15.72
C GLY A 6 -33.65 -31.54 -16.65
N ILE A 7 -34.19 -30.50 -17.26
CA ILE A 7 -33.43 -29.45 -17.93
C ILE A 7 -32.66 -28.76 -16.83
N MET A 8 -31.34 -29.04 -16.75
CA MET A 8 -30.43 -28.27 -15.90
C MET A 8 -30.60 -26.79 -16.25
N SER A 9 -30.91 -25.99 -15.25
CA SER A 9 -31.04 -24.55 -15.34
C SER A 9 -29.62 -23.93 -15.53
N PHE A 10 -29.09 -24.10 -16.73
CA PHE A 10 -27.87 -23.43 -17.16
C PHE A 10 -28.20 -21.96 -17.45
N GLY A 11 -27.59 -21.03 -16.75
CA GLY A 11 -27.69 -19.60 -17.06
C GLY A 11 -28.35 -18.73 -15.99
N LYS A 12 -28.67 -19.26 -14.79
CA LYS A 12 -29.08 -18.40 -13.68
C LYS A 12 -27.87 -17.67 -13.11
N SER A 13 -27.97 -16.36 -12.89
CA SER A 13 -26.98 -15.56 -12.20
C SER A 13 -26.78 -16.09 -10.78
N ASN A 14 -25.51 -16.28 -10.38
CA ASN A 14 -25.13 -16.56 -9.00
C ASN A 14 -24.95 -15.27 -8.17
N ALA A 15 -25.47 -14.13 -8.67
CA ALA A 15 -25.40 -12.87 -7.94
C ALA A 15 -25.94 -13.07 -6.52
N LYS A 16 -25.13 -12.73 -5.53
CA LYS A 16 -25.55 -12.75 -4.14
C LYS A 16 -26.50 -11.57 -3.92
N LEU A 17 -27.78 -11.87 -3.75
CA LEU A 17 -28.77 -10.89 -3.38
C LEU A 17 -28.63 -10.61 -1.87
N TYR A 18 -28.13 -9.46 -1.50
CA TYR A 18 -28.27 -8.96 -0.14
C TYR A 18 -29.67 -8.37 0.04
N VAL A 19 -30.61 -9.21 0.50
CA VAL A 19 -32.00 -8.80 0.78
C VAL A 19 -32.00 -8.07 2.11
N LYS A 20 -32.23 -6.78 2.11
CA LYS A 20 -32.22 -5.82 3.22
C LYS A 20 -30.84 -5.40 3.68
N THR A 21 -30.64 -4.10 3.66
CA THR A 21 -29.52 -3.33 4.23
C THR A 21 -28.28 -4.16 4.52
N THR A 22 -27.21 -3.88 3.83
CA THR A 22 -25.90 -4.54 4.01
C THR A 22 -25.41 -4.50 5.47
N GLY A 23 -26.07 -3.72 6.34
CA GLY A 23 -25.68 -3.46 7.71
C GLY A 23 -24.38 -2.64 7.80
N VAL A 24 -23.86 -2.17 6.67
CA VAL A 24 -22.66 -1.33 6.54
C VAL A 24 -23.14 0.08 6.21
N SER A 25 -22.63 1.07 6.93
CA SER A 25 -22.89 2.50 6.72
C SER A 25 -21.61 3.24 6.33
N PHE A 26 -21.73 4.54 5.99
CA PHE A 26 -20.54 5.37 5.76
C PHE A 26 -19.69 5.56 7.01
N ASP A 27 -20.24 5.34 8.22
CA ASP A 27 -19.49 5.37 9.48
C ASP A 27 -18.54 4.17 9.63
N ASP A 28 -18.80 3.09 8.91
CA ASP A 28 -17.92 1.91 8.88
C ASP A 28 -16.78 2.04 7.86
N VAL A 29 -16.85 3.04 6.99
CA VAL A 29 -15.81 3.36 6.00
C VAL A 29 -15.01 4.55 6.51
N ALA A 30 -13.82 4.29 7.03
CA ALA A 30 -12.92 5.35 7.48
C ALA A 30 -12.00 5.82 6.35
N GLY A 31 -11.70 7.12 6.32
CA GLY A 31 -10.88 7.78 5.29
C GLY A 31 -11.47 7.53 3.90
N GLN A 32 -11.68 8.33 3.03
CA GLN A 32 -12.36 8.29 1.73
C GLN A 32 -13.49 9.32 1.69
N ASP A 33 -13.25 10.47 2.32
CA ASP A 33 -14.32 11.45 2.52
C ASP A 33 -14.79 12.03 1.19
N GLU A 34 -13.89 12.27 0.22
CA GLU A 34 -14.23 12.73 -1.12
C GLU A 34 -15.05 11.69 -1.90
N ALA A 35 -14.69 10.40 -1.76
CA ALA A 35 -15.43 9.34 -2.40
C ALA A 35 -16.83 9.17 -1.78
N LYS A 36 -16.96 9.32 -0.46
CA LYS A 36 -18.26 9.32 0.23
C LYS A 36 -19.12 10.49 -0.21
N GLU A 37 -18.55 11.70 -0.28
CA GLU A 37 -19.27 12.90 -0.75
C GLU A 37 -19.77 12.71 -2.19
N ALA A 38 -18.91 12.21 -3.10
CA ALA A 38 -19.30 11.92 -4.47
C ALA A 38 -20.41 10.87 -4.59
N LEU A 39 -20.48 9.92 -3.65
CA LEU A 39 -21.47 8.84 -3.64
C LEU A 39 -22.74 9.21 -2.83
N SER A 40 -22.67 10.20 -1.94
CA SER A 40 -23.85 10.67 -1.18
C SER A 40 -24.95 11.19 -2.09
N GLU A 41 -24.59 11.81 -3.23
CA GLU A 41 -25.57 12.23 -4.23
C GLU A 41 -26.37 11.05 -4.83
N ILE A 42 -25.74 9.87 -4.93
CA ILE A 42 -26.43 8.66 -5.39
C ILE A 42 -27.40 8.16 -4.32
N VAL A 43 -26.99 8.22 -3.05
CA VAL A 43 -27.86 7.90 -1.92
C VAL A 43 -29.07 8.82 -1.88
N ASP A 44 -28.86 10.14 -1.99
CA ASP A 44 -29.94 11.14 -2.01
C ASP A 44 -30.90 10.91 -3.17
N PHE A 45 -30.39 10.60 -4.35
CA PHE A 45 -31.23 10.27 -5.52
C PHE A 45 -32.08 9.01 -5.29
N LEU A 46 -31.53 7.96 -4.69
CA LEU A 46 -32.27 6.75 -4.40
C LEU A 46 -33.37 6.96 -3.35
N HIS A 47 -33.18 7.92 -2.44
CA HIS A 47 -34.19 8.32 -1.47
C HIS A 47 -35.30 9.20 -2.06
N ASP A 48 -34.92 10.19 -2.87
CA ASP A 48 -35.88 11.16 -3.45
C ASP A 48 -35.52 11.49 -4.91
N PRO A 49 -35.89 10.60 -5.86
CA PRO A 49 -35.65 10.82 -7.28
C PRO A 49 -36.41 12.07 -7.82
N GLY A 50 -37.53 12.44 -7.18
CA GLY A 50 -38.38 13.55 -7.60
C GLY A 50 -37.66 14.88 -7.59
N LYS A 51 -36.89 15.15 -6.53
CA LYS A 51 -36.10 16.37 -6.34
C LYS A 51 -35.14 16.68 -7.52
N TYR A 52 -34.59 15.64 -8.12
CA TYR A 52 -33.65 15.80 -9.25
C TYR A 52 -34.40 15.99 -10.57
N THR A 53 -35.51 15.28 -10.77
CA THR A 53 -36.33 15.41 -11.99
C THR A 53 -37.04 16.72 -12.12
N GLU A 54 -37.48 17.36 -11.01
CA GLU A 54 -38.12 18.67 -10.99
C GLU A 54 -37.20 19.79 -11.52
N ILE A 55 -35.88 19.67 -11.29
CA ILE A 55 -34.89 20.64 -11.77
C ILE A 55 -34.41 20.28 -13.19
N GLY A 56 -34.73 19.07 -13.69
CA GLY A 56 -34.28 18.54 -14.98
C GLY A 56 -32.89 17.95 -14.94
N ALA A 57 -32.36 17.64 -13.74
CA ALA A 57 -31.08 16.94 -13.56
C ALA A 57 -31.22 15.48 -13.98
N LYS A 58 -30.22 15.00 -14.74
CA LYS A 58 -30.12 13.58 -15.10
C LYS A 58 -29.05 12.94 -14.21
N MET A 59 -29.48 11.96 -13.42
CA MET A 59 -28.53 11.20 -12.62
C MET A 59 -27.68 10.25 -13.48
N PRO A 60 -26.42 10.07 -13.13
CA PRO A 60 -25.60 9.05 -13.78
C PRO A 60 -26.19 7.66 -13.57
N LYS A 61 -26.32 6.89 -14.65
CA LYS A 61 -26.81 5.50 -14.57
C LYS A 61 -25.80 4.58 -13.86
N GLY A 62 -24.52 4.96 -13.87
CA GLY A 62 -23.47 4.19 -13.25
C GLY A 62 -22.30 5.04 -12.75
N ALA A 63 -21.68 4.57 -11.66
CA ALA A 63 -20.42 5.12 -11.17
C ALA A 63 -19.35 4.03 -11.15
N LEU A 64 -18.13 4.42 -11.52
CA LEU A 64 -16.95 3.56 -11.54
C LEU A 64 -16.02 3.94 -10.39
N LEU A 65 -15.86 3.03 -9.43
CA LEU A 65 -14.90 3.14 -8.33
C LEU A 65 -13.52 2.72 -8.85
N VAL A 66 -12.57 3.63 -8.79
CA VAL A 66 -11.23 3.43 -9.36
C VAL A 66 -10.18 3.65 -8.30
N GLY A 67 -9.24 2.71 -8.14
CA GLY A 67 -8.15 2.88 -7.18
C GLY A 67 -7.36 1.61 -6.94
N PRO A 68 -6.30 1.69 -6.12
CA PRO A 68 -5.47 0.54 -5.79
C PRO A 68 -6.25 -0.60 -5.14
N PRO A 69 -5.75 -1.85 -5.17
CA PRO A 69 -6.36 -2.95 -4.42
C PRO A 69 -6.34 -2.66 -2.92
N GLY A 70 -7.31 -3.18 -2.18
CA GLY A 70 -7.37 -3.03 -0.72
C GLY A 70 -7.84 -1.67 -0.19
N THR A 71 -8.22 -0.71 -1.05
CA THR A 71 -8.69 0.63 -0.63
C THR A 71 -10.15 0.68 -0.16
N GLY A 72 -10.86 -0.46 -0.18
CA GLY A 72 -12.23 -0.53 0.35
C GLY A 72 -13.34 -0.27 -0.68
N LYS A 73 -13.07 -0.34 -2.00
CA LYS A 73 -14.08 -0.10 -3.05
C LYS A 73 -15.36 -0.93 -2.89
N THR A 74 -15.23 -2.21 -2.59
CA THR A 74 -16.37 -3.11 -2.35
C THR A 74 -17.12 -2.73 -1.08
N LEU A 75 -16.40 -2.36 0.00
CA LEU A 75 -16.99 -1.91 1.25
C LEU A 75 -17.75 -0.60 1.05
N LEU A 76 -17.19 0.33 0.30
CA LEU A 76 -17.82 1.62 -0.02
C LEU A 76 -19.12 1.42 -0.83
N ALA A 77 -19.14 0.51 -1.81
CA ALA A 77 -20.35 0.18 -2.55
C ALA A 77 -21.43 -0.44 -1.65
N GLN A 78 -21.04 -1.28 -0.68
CA GLN A 78 -21.95 -1.82 0.33
C GLN A 78 -22.50 -0.72 1.26
N ALA A 79 -21.67 0.23 1.65
CA ALA A 79 -22.06 1.35 2.49
C ALA A 79 -23.10 2.24 1.77
N VAL A 80 -22.90 2.53 0.48
CA VAL A 80 -23.90 3.28 -0.33
C VAL A 80 -25.26 2.58 -0.31
N ALA A 81 -25.30 1.26 -0.46
CA ALA A 81 -26.56 0.52 -0.42
C ALA A 81 -27.19 0.50 0.98
N GLY A 82 -26.36 0.43 2.02
CA GLY A 82 -26.80 0.48 3.42
C GLY A 82 -27.40 1.85 3.78
N GLU A 83 -26.75 2.93 3.41
CA GLU A 83 -27.26 4.30 3.60
C GLU A 83 -28.55 4.54 2.80
N ALA A 84 -28.60 4.09 1.55
CA ALA A 84 -29.80 4.21 0.73
C ALA A 84 -30.93 3.28 1.17
N GLY A 85 -30.66 2.27 2.01
CA GLY A 85 -31.68 1.30 2.47
C GLY A 85 -32.27 0.45 1.33
N VAL A 86 -31.55 0.27 0.23
CA VAL A 86 -32.01 -0.44 -0.96
C VAL A 86 -31.35 -1.82 -1.11
N PRO A 87 -31.96 -2.77 -1.87
CA PRO A 87 -31.35 -4.05 -2.20
C PRO A 87 -30.01 -3.89 -2.90
N PHE A 88 -29.05 -4.75 -2.57
CA PHE A 88 -27.72 -4.78 -3.13
C PHE A 88 -27.45 -6.10 -3.84
N PHE A 89 -27.14 -6.03 -5.13
CA PHE A 89 -26.73 -7.16 -5.94
C PHE A 89 -25.22 -7.06 -6.16
N SER A 90 -24.45 -8.05 -5.75
CA SER A 90 -23.01 -8.07 -5.96
C SER A 90 -22.60 -9.27 -6.81
N ILE A 91 -21.75 -9.01 -7.79
CA ILE A 91 -21.17 -10.02 -8.68
C ILE A 91 -19.74 -9.61 -9.04
N SER A 92 -18.84 -10.59 -9.20
CA SER A 92 -17.52 -10.34 -9.78
C SER A 92 -17.59 -10.38 -11.31
N GLY A 93 -16.85 -9.48 -11.97
CA GLY A 93 -16.69 -9.51 -13.43
C GLY A 93 -16.15 -10.85 -13.94
N SER A 94 -15.34 -11.53 -13.14
CA SER A 94 -14.83 -12.87 -13.46
C SER A 94 -15.94 -13.94 -13.55
N GLU A 95 -17.05 -13.77 -12.82
CA GLU A 95 -18.19 -14.70 -12.86
C GLU A 95 -18.97 -14.66 -14.19
N PHE A 96 -18.75 -13.63 -14.99
CA PHE A 96 -19.31 -13.54 -16.34
C PHE A 96 -18.43 -14.21 -17.41
N VAL A 97 -17.16 -14.55 -17.07
CA VAL A 97 -16.24 -15.20 -18.00
C VAL A 97 -16.40 -16.71 -17.87
N GLU A 98 -16.98 -17.33 -18.89
CA GLU A 98 -17.24 -18.77 -18.95
C GLU A 98 -16.56 -19.40 -20.17
N MET A 99 -16.39 -20.73 -20.15
CA MET A 99 -15.83 -21.46 -21.29
C MET A 99 -16.83 -21.67 -22.45
N PHE A 100 -18.12 -21.45 -22.20
CA PHE A 100 -19.18 -21.67 -23.20
C PHE A 100 -19.72 -20.33 -23.71
N VAL A 101 -19.65 -20.13 -25.01
CA VAL A 101 -20.12 -18.92 -25.70
C VAL A 101 -21.58 -18.60 -25.37
N GLY A 102 -21.85 -17.37 -24.94
CA GLY A 102 -23.20 -16.85 -24.67
C GLY A 102 -23.72 -17.07 -23.26
N MET A 103 -23.01 -17.79 -22.37
CA MET A 103 -23.42 -17.96 -20.98
C MET A 103 -23.22 -16.67 -20.17
N GLY A 104 -22.13 -15.96 -20.36
CA GLY A 104 -21.87 -14.68 -19.71
C GLY A 104 -22.94 -13.63 -20.05
N ALA A 105 -23.30 -13.51 -21.32
CA ALA A 105 -24.38 -12.62 -21.77
C ALA A 105 -25.76 -13.01 -21.19
N SER A 106 -26.01 -14.30 -20.99
CA SER A 106 -27.26 -14.77 -20.35
C SER A 106 -27.30 -14.37 -18.86
N ARG A 107 -26.17 -14.49 -18.15
CA ARG A 107 -26.06 -14.06 -16.73
C ARG A 107 -26.27 -12.56 -16.57
N VAL A 108 -25.69 -11.76 -17.48
CA VAL A 108 -25.93 -10.31 -17.49
C VAL A 108 -27.42 -10.02 -17.60
N ARG A 109 -28.12 -10.60 -18.58
CA ARG A 109 -29.58 -10.42 -18.75
C ARG A 109 -30.38 -10.82 -17.50
N ASP A 110 -30.05 -11.97 -16.91
CA ASP A 110 -30.73 -12.45 -15.71
C ASP A 110 -30.53 -11.52 -14.52
N LEU A 111 -29.29 -11.05 -14.27
CA LEU A 111 -28.95 -10.07 -13.24
C LEU A 111 -29.78 -8.78 -13.40
N PHE A 112 -29.78 -8.21 -14.59
CA PHE A 112 -30.49 -6.95 -14.85
C PHE A 112 -32.00 -7.09 -14.80
N LYS A 113 -32.55 -8.27 -15.19
CA LYS A 113 -33.94 -8.61 -15.00
C LYS A 113 -34.33 -8.61 -13.52
N GLN A 114 -33.53 -9.30 -12.68
CA GLN A 114 -33.74 -9.34 -11.23
C GLN A 114 -33.64 -7.94 -10.60
N ALA A 115 -32.69 -7.12 -11.04
CA ALA A 115 -32.52 -5.76 -10.56
C ALA A 115 -33.76 -4.88 -10.89
N LYS A 116 -34.31 -4.98 -12.12
CA LYS A 116 -35.53 -4.28 -12.52
C LYS A 116 -36.73 -4.68 -11.67
N GLU A 117 -36.85 -5.97 -11.32
CA GLU A 117 -37.93 -6.48 -10.47
C GLU A 117 -37.83 -6.02 -9.00
N LYS A 118 -36.64 -5.59 -8.57
CA LYS A 118 -36.35 -5.19 -7.19
C LYS A 118 -35.99 -3.69 -7.04
N ALA A 119 -36.24 -2.92 -8.07
CA ALA A 119 -35.96 -1.48 -8.03
C ALA A 119 -36.83 -0.77 -6.95
N PRO A 120 -36.30 0.27 -6.22
CA PRO A 120 -34.95 0.78 -6.35
C PRO A 120 -33.89 -0.16 -5.76
N CYS A 121 -32.73 -0.27 -6.42
CA CYS A 121 -31.63 -1.16 -6.00
C CYS A 121 -30.28 -0.72 -6.56
N ILE A 122 -29.21 -1.26 -5.99
CA ILE A 122 -27.84 -1.11 -6.50
C ILE A 122 -27.33 -2.43 -7.05
N VAL A 123 -26.77 -2.40 -8.26
CA VAL A 123 -26.02 -3.50 -8.88
C VAL A 123 -24.54 -3.16 -8.81
N PHE A 124 -23.76 -3.96 -8.10
CA PHE A 124 -22.32 -3.80 -7.98
C PHE A 124 -21.58 -4.88 -8.76
N ILE A 125 -20.68 -4.44 -9.64
CA ILE A 125 -19.83 -5.32 -10.45
C ILE A 125 -18.39 -5.09 -10.03
N ASP A 126 -17.82 -6.01 -9.27
CA ASP A 126 -16.41 -5.95 -8.89
C ASP A 126 -15.52 -6.44 -10.05
N GLU A 127 -14.27 -5.95 -10.12
CA GLU A 127 -13.31 -6.35 -11.15
C GLU A 127 -13.87 -6.25 -12.59
N ILE A 128 -14.55 -5.16 -12.92
CA ILE A 128 -15.19 -4.95 -14.22
C ILE A 128 -14.22 -5.11 -15.40
N ASP A 129 -12.93 -4.91 -15.18
CA ASP A 129 -11.87 -5.11 -16.18
C ASP A 129 -11.73 -6.57 -16.64
N ALA A 130 -12.27 -7.55 -15.90
CA ALA A 130 -12.32 -8.94 -16.36
C ALA A 130 -13.11 -9.10 -17.66
N ILE A 131 -14.19 -8.31 -17.86
CA ILE A 131 -15.04 -8.34 -19.06
C ILE A 131 -14.86 -7.08 -19.92
N GLY A 132 -14.45 -5.96 -19.30
CA GLY A 132 -14.41 -4.64 -19.92
C GLY A 132 -13.08 -4.27 -20.59
N LYS A 133 -12.16 -5.19 -20.82
CA LYS A 133 -10.82 -4.92 -21.35
C LYS A 133 -10.86 -4.47 -22.82
N LYS A 134 -9.98 -3.50 -23.18
CA LYS A 134 -9.77 -3.04 -24.57
C LYS A 134 -9.47 -4.21 -25.51
N ARG A 135 -9.89 -4.07 -26.77
CA ARG A 135 -9.63 -5.04 -27.83
C ARG A 135 -8.14 -5.04 -28.18
N ASP A 136 -7.46 -6.16 -27.92
CA ASP A 136 -6.13 -6.41 -28.43
C ASP A 136 -6.26 -7.07 -29.82
N ALA A 137 -5.75 -6.39 -30.86
CA ALA A 137 -5.87 -6.82 -32.26
C ALA A 137 -5.14 -8.15 -32.59
N ASN A 138 -4.40 -8.74 -31.66
CA ASN A 138 -3.49 -9.87 -31.91
C ASN A 138 -3.88 -11.24 -31.35
N PHE A 139 -5.01 -11.39 -30.66
CA PHE A 139 -5.42 -12.68 -30.10
C PHE A 139 -6.88 -13.01 -30.45
N GLY A 140 -7.05 -13.85 -31.45
CA GLY A 140 -8.35 -14.52 -31.75
C GLY A 140 -8.72 -15.46 -30.60
N GLY A 141 -9.71 -15.10 -29.79
CA GLY A 141 -10.19 -15.92 -28.67
C GLY A 141 -11.08 -15.17 -27.66
N ASN A 142 -11.49 -13.95 -27.96
CA ASN A 142 -12.23 -13.10 -27.01
C ASN A 142 -13.73 -12.92 -27.33
N ASP A 143 -14.30 -13.75 -28.24
CA ASP A 143 -15.71 -13.59 -28.70
C ASP A 143 -16.72 -13.60 -27.53
N GLU A 144 -16.49 -14.40 -26.51
CA GLU A 144 -17.39 -14.50 -25.36
C GLU A 144 -17.35 -13.25 -24.48
N ARG A 145 -16.15 -12.74 -24.17
CA ARG A 145 -16.00 -11.51 -23.38
C ARG A 145 -16.61 -10.32 -24.11
N GLU A 146 -16.38 -10.23 -25.41
CA GLU A 146 -16.94 -9.17 -26.23
C GLU A 146 -18.48 -9.26 -26.29
N GLN A 147 -19.04 -10.47 -26.41
CA GLN A 147 -20.47 -10.68 -26.39
C GLN A 147 -21.07 -10.30 -25.04
N THR A 148 -20.38 -10.65 -23.94
CA THR A 148 -20.80 -10.32 -22.58
C THR A 148 -20.75 -8.81 -22.34
N LEU A 149 -19.66 -8.16 -22.78
CA LEU A 149 -19.52 -6.69 -22.70
C LEU A 149 -20.62 -5.99 -23.51
N ASN A 150 -20.87 -6.41 -24.74
CA ASN A 150 -21.92 -5.83 -25.57
C ASN A 150 -23.31 -6.01 -24.94
N GLN A 151 -23.57 -7.16 -24.29
CA GLN A 151 -24.81 -7.37 -23.56
C GLN A 151 -24.92 -6.42 -22.35
N LEU A 152 -23.83 -6.24 -21.58
CA LEU A 152 -23.80 -5.31 -20.45
C LEU A 152 -24.12 -3.89 -20.93
N LEU A 153 -23.45 -3.44 -21.99
CA LEU A 153 -23.69 -2.13 -22.58
C LEU A 153 -25.15 -1.97 -23.04
N SER A 154 -25.71 -3.00 -23.67
CA SER A 154 -27.14 -3.01 -24.10
C SER A 154 -28.11 -2.91 -22.94
N GLU A 155 -27.84 -3.62 -21.83
CA GLU A 155 -28.70 -3.53 -20.62
C GLU A 155 -28.60 -2.16 -19.98
N MET A 156 -27.39 -1.55 -19.90
CA MET A 156 -27.20 -0.20 -19.37
C MET A 156 -27.91 0.86 -20.20
N ASP A 157 -27.81 0.76 -21.53
CA ASP A 157 -28.50 1.68 -22.46
C ASP A 157 -30.03 1.52 -22.40
N GLY A 158 -30.51 0.31 -22.12
CA GLY A 158 -31.92 -0.03 -22.03
C GLY A 158 -32.63 0.34 -20.71
N PHE A 159 -31.94 1.03 -19.79
CA PHE A 159 -32.61 1.61 -18.61
C PHE A 159 -33.31 2.93 -18.99
N GLU A 160 -34.61 2.95 -18.75
CA GLU A 160 -35.38 4.23 -18.78
C GLU A 160 -34.98 5.09 -17.59
N ASP A 161 -34.89 6.40 -17.81
CA ASP A 161 -34.58 7.35 -16.75
C ASP A 161 -35.70 7.28 -15.68
N GLY A 162 -35.32 6.98 -14.43
CA GLY A 162 -36.27 6.94 -13.29
C GLY A 162 -36.64 5.58 -12.73
N ILE A 163 -36.14 4.45 -13.25
CA ILE A 163 -36.41 3.11 -12.70
C ILE A 163 -35.78 2.88 -11.32
N GLY A 164 -34.81 3.72 -10.91
CA GLY A 164 -34.17 3.62 -9.59
C GLY A 164 -33.13 2.48 -9.48
N VAL A 165 -32.60 2.00 -10.59
CA VAL A 165 -31.47 1.05 -10.59
C VAL A 165 -30.19 1.81 -10.85
N VAL A 166 -29.24 1.75 -9.91
CA VAL A 166 -27.91 2.34 -10.04
C VAL A 166 -26.88 1.24 -10.16
N ILE A 167 -25.95 1.40 -11.10
CA ILE A 167 -24.88 0.44 -11.33
C ILE A 167 -23.58 1.02 -10.76
N LEU A 168 -23.00 0.34 -9.80
CA LEU A 168 -21.64 0.64 -9.32
C LEU A 168 -20.68 -0.42 -9.88
N ALA A 169 -19.53 -0.02 -10.36
CA ALA A 169 -18.49 -0.96 -10.74
C ALA A 169 -17.17 -0.59 -10.07
N ALA A 170 -16.29 -1.56 -9.86
CA ALA A 170 -14.97 -1.33 -9.34
C ALA A 170 -13.88 -1.89 -10.26
N THR A 171 -12.76 -1.19 -10.34
CA THR A 171 -11.57 -1.65 -11.07
C THR A 171 -10.30 -1.09 -10.45
N ASN A 172 -9.23 -1.89 -10.52
CA ASN A 172 -7.87 -1.45 -10.23
C ASN A 172 -7.13 -1.02 -11.51
N ARG A 173 -7.73 -1.20 -12.70
CA ARG A 173 -7.12 -1.00 -14.02
C ARG A 173 -7.98 -0.13 -14.93
N PRO A 174 -8.23 1.14 -14.60
CA PRO A 174 -9.11 1.99 -15.41
C PRO A 174 -8.60 2.16 -16.85
N ASP A 175 -7.28 2.17 -17.04
CA ASP A 175 -6.65 2.34 -18.35
C ASP A 175 -6.85 1.15 -19.28
N SER A 176 -7.15 -0.03 -18.76
CA SER A 176 -7.43 -1.23 -19.53
C SER A 176 -8.85 -1.30 -20.05
N LEU A 177 -9.78 -0.48 -19.52
CA LEU A 177 -11.20 -0.53 -19.87
C LEU A 177 -11.48 -0.03 -21.27
N ASP A 178 -12.45 -0.67 -21.94
CA ASP A 178 -13.01 -0.20 -23.20
C ASP A 178 -13.68 1.16 -23.01
N LYS A 179 -13.37 2.09 -23.90
CA LYS A 179 -13.92 3.46 -23.87
C LYS A 179 -15.44 3.49 -23.98
N ALA A 180 -16.05 2.43 -24.52
CA ALA A 180 -17.50 2.32 -24.61
C ALA A 180 -18.20 2.27 -23.25
N LEU A 181 -17.55 1.67 -22.22
CA LEU A 181 -18.06 1.66 -20.85
C LEU A 181 -18.10 3.06 -20.22
N LEU A 182 -17.21 3.94 -20.65
CA LEU A 182 -16.99 5.27 -20.08
C LEU A 182 -17.75 6.39 -20.80
N ARG A 183 -18.66 6.03 -21.72
CA ARG A 183 -19.50 7.00 -22.43
C ARG A 183 -20.65 7.50 -21.54
N PRO A 184 -21.12 8.75 -21.76
CA PRO A 184 -22.29 9.27 -21.09
C PRO A 184 -23.50 8.31 -21.16
N GLY A 185 -24.21 8.14 -20.05
CA GLY A 185 -25.31 7.20 -19.90
C GLY A 185 -24.91 5.78 -19.50
N ARG A 186 -23.61 5.56 -19.18
CA ARG A 186 -23.05 4.30 -18.67
C ARG A 186 -22.25 4.58 -17.39
N PHE A 187 -20.96 4.30 -17.34
CA PHE A 187 -20.09 4.72 -16.22
C PHE A 187 -19.53 6.11 -16.50
N ASP A 188 -20.37 7.10 -16.43
CA ASP A 188 -20.03 8.49 -16.72
C ASP A 188 -19.47 9.23 -15.49
N ARG A 189 -19.69 8.71 -14.28
CA ARG A 189 -19.08 9.19 -13.05
C ARG A 189 -17.92 8.28 -12.64
N ARG A 190 -16.73 8.86 -12.50
CA ARG A 190 -15.56 8.16 -11.93
C ARG A 190 -15.33 8.68 -10.52
N VAL A 191 -15.25 7.76 -9.56
CA VAL A 191 -15.00 8.05 -8.16
C VAL A 191 -13.65 7.44 -7.80
N PRO A 192 -12.61 8.26 -7.64
CA PRO A 192 -11.32 7.78 -7.16
C PRO A 192 -11.44 7.31 -5.72
N VAL A 193 -10.85 6.16 -5.42
CA VAL A 193 -10.75 5.57 -4.08
C VAL A 193 -9.26 5.34 -3.83
N GLU A 194 -8.60 6.40 -3.39
CA GLU A 194 -7.15 6.47 -3.26
C GLU A 194 -6.65 5.72 -2.01
N LEU A 195 -5.32 5.57 -1.88
CA LEU A 195 -4.73 5.13 -0.62
C LEU A 195 -5.01 6.18 0.47
N PRO A 196 -5.26 5.75 1.71
CA PRO A 196 -5.58 6.67 2.79
C PRO A 196 -4.37 7.56 3.16
N ASP A 197 -4.63 8.84 3.40
CA ASP A 197 -3.69 9.77 4.02
C ASP A 197 -3.43 9.40 5.49
N LEU A 198 -2.59 10.15 6.18
CA LEU A 198 -2.25 9.90 7.58
C LEU A 198 -3.50 9.83 8.49
N ASN A 199 -4.42 10.78 8.34
CA ASN A 199 -5.64 10.84 9.14
C ASN A 199 -6.57 9.67 8.80
N GLY A 200 -6.68 9.33 7.52
CA GLY A 200 -7.43 8.17 7.04
C GLY A 200 -6.87 6.87 7.58
N ARG A 201 -5.54 6.68 7.59
CA ARG A 201 -4.92 5.49 8.17
C ARG A 201 -5.19 5.37 9.67
N GLU A 202 -5.05 6.48 10.40
CA GLU A 202 -5.38 6.51 11.83
C GLU A 202 -6.85 6.16 12.09
N ALA A 203 -7.78 6.72 11.30
CA ALA A 203 -9.20 6.43 11.40
C ALA A 203 -9.52 4.95 11.07
N ILE A 204 -8.88 4.39 10.03
CA ILE A 204 -9.02 2.97 9.66
C ILE A 204 -8.53 2.05 10.77
N LEU A 205 -7.35 2.32 11.36
CA LEU A 205 -6.83 1.57 12.50
C LEU A 205 -7.82 1.57 13.68
N LYS A 206 -8.38 2.75 14.01
CA LYS A 206 -9.40 2.90 15.07
C LYS A 206 -10.67 2.09 14.77
N VAL A 207 -11.13 2.07 13.51
CA VAL A 207 -12.31 1.28 13.12
C VAL A 207 -12.03 -0.21 13.29
N HIS A 208 -10.89 -0.71 12.83
CA HIS A 208 -10.57 -2.14 12.93
C HIS A 208 -10.25 -2.59 14.36
N THR A 209 -9.86 -1.68 15.24
CA THR A 209 -9.64 -1.99 16.68
C THR A 209 -10.91 -1.97 17.52
N LYS A 210 -12.06 -1.46 17.05
CA LYS A 210 -13.33 -1.45 17.79
C LYS A 210 -13.77 -2.83 18.31
N GLY A 211 -13.45 -3.89 17.57
CA GLY A 211 -13.77 -5.28 17.93
C GLY A 211 -12.65 -6.03 18.66
N VAL A 212 -11.51 -5.39 18.92
CA VAL A 212 -10.31 -5.98 19.49
C VAL A 212 -10.06 -5.40 20.88
N ASN A 213 -9.68 -6.23 21.84
CA ASN A 213 -9.34 -5.76 23.18
C ASN A 213 -7.93 -5.14 23.17
N VAL A 214 -7.88 -3.82 23.00
CA VAL A 214 -6.64 -3.04 22.95
C VAL A 214 -6.37 -2.31 24.27
N ASP A 215 -5.12 -1.96 24.52
CA ASP A 215 -4.76 -1.08 25.63
C ASP A 215 -5.28 0.35 25.40
N GLN A 216 -5.50 1.10 26.48
CA GLN A 216 -6.03 2.47 26.41
C GLN A 216 -4.99 3.48 25.92
N ASN A 217 -3.72 3.14 25.99
CA ASN A 217 -2.60 4.04 25.66
C ASN A 217 -2.00 3.78 24.26
N ILE A 218 -2.79 3.25 23.31
CA ILE A 218 -2.32 3.04 21.94
C ILE A 218 -2.19 4.40 21.23
N ASP A 219 -1.00 4.65 20.71
CA ASP A 219 -0.75 5.76 19.80
C ASP A 219 -0.99 5.34 18.34
N TYR A 220 -2.23 5.53 17.89
CA TYR A 220 -2.62 5.21 16.51
C TYR A 220 -1.92 6.10 15.48
N ASN A 221 -1.54 7.33 15.87
CA ASN A 221 -0.86 8.25 14.97
C ASN A 221 0.56 7.76 14.65
N GLN A 222 1.29 7.26 15.67
CA GLN A 222 2.61 6.64 15.47
C GLN A 222 2.51 5.43 14.52
N VAL A 223 1.53 4.55 14.72
CA VAL A 223 1.31 3.40 13.83
C VAL A 223 0.94 3.84 12.40
N ALA A 224 0.09 4.87 12.28
CA ALA A 224 -0.31 5.41 10.98
C ALA A 224 0.85 6.04 10.21
N ARG A 225 1.78 6.73 10.90
CA ARG A 225 3.01 7.25 10.31
C ARG A 225 3.91 6.12 9.79
N ALA A 226 4.09 5.07 10.59
CA ALA A 226 4.89 3.90 10.21
C ALA A 226 4.30 3.08 9.05
N THR A 227 3.05 3.34 8.66
CA THR A 227 2.32 2.63 7.60
C THR A 227 2.03 3.52 6.39
N SER A 228 2.90 4.48 6.09
CA SER A 228 2.76 5.33 4.90
C SER A 228 2.63 4.49 3.63
N GLY A 229 1.63 4.82 2.79
CA GLY A 229 1.32 4.08 1.57
C GLY A 229 0.57 2.75 1.76
N ALA A 230 0.23 2.37 2.99
CA ALA A 230 -0.55 1.16 3.24
C ALA A 230 -2.03 1.34 2.86
N SER A 231 -2.60 0.30 2.28
CA SER A 231 -4.02 0.21 1.98
C SER A 231 -4.85 -0.11 3.24
N GLY A 232 -6.16 0.13 3.19
CA GLY A 232 -7.07 -0.23 4.28
C GLY A 232 -7.04 -1.73 4.64
N ALA A 233 -6.85 -2.60 3.65
CA ALA A 233 -6.74 -4.04 3.87
C ALA A 233 -5.44 -4.43 4.60
N GLU A 234 -4.32 -3.77 4.30
CA GLU A 234 -3.06 -3.98 5.02
C GLU A 234 -3.16 -3.49 6.46
N LEU A 235 -3.79 -2.33 6.70
CA LEU A 235 -4.03 -1.81 8.04
C LEU A 235 -4.92 -2.75 8.87
N ALA A 236 -5.98 -3.30 8.27
CA ALA A 236 -6.81 -4.32 8.91
C ALA A 236 -6.01 -5.58 9.28
N ASN A 237 -5.11 -6.01 8.38
CA ASN A 237 -4.22 -7.15 8.62
C ASN A 237 -3.23 -6.86 9.76
N ILE A 238 -2.68 -5.65 9.85
CA ILE A 238 -1.80 -5.24 10.96
C ILE A 238 -2.51 -5.40 12.30
N VAL A 239 -3.75 -4.92 12.41
CA VAL A 239 -4.54 -5.05 13.64
C VAL A 239 -4.80 -6.52 13.99
N ASN A 240 -5.12 -7.35 13.00
CA ASN A 240 -5.33 -8.78 13.19
C ASN A 240 -4.04 -9.51 13.62
N GLU A 241 -2.90 -9.22 13.01
CA GLU A 241 -1.61 -9.80 13.40
C GLU A 241 -1.20 -9.37 14.82
N ALA A 242 -1.48 -8.12 15.20
CA ALA A 242 -1.24 -7.64 16.56
C ALA A 242 -2.07 -8.42 17.60
N ALA A 243 -3.33 -8.69 17.30
CA ALA A 243 -4.18 -9.52 18.16
C ALA A 243 -3.66 -10.96 18.25
N LEU A 244 -3.26 -11.56 17.12
CA LEU A 244 -2.67 -12.90 17.10
C LEU A 244 -1.34 -12.95 17.88
N ARG A 245 -0.51 -11.90 17.79
CA ARG A 245 0.74 -11.79 18.56
C ARG A 245 0.47 -11.71 20.05
N ALA A 246 -0.47 -10.88 20.49
CA ALA A 246 -0.85 -10.77 21.88
C ALA A 246 -1.28 -12.14 22.47
N VAL A 247 -2.10 -12.90 21.72
CA VAL A 247 -2.53 -14.26 22.11
C VAL A 247 -1.33 -15.22 22.20
N ARG A 248 -0.42 -15.20 21.21
CA ARG A 248 0.80 -16.04 21.23
C ARG A 248 1.69 -15.77 22.43
N LEU A 249 1.67 -14.54 22.96
CA LEU A 249 2.43 -14.13 24.14
C LEU A 249 1.61 -14.29 25.46
N GLY A 250 0.44 -14.95 25.40
CA GLY A 250 -0.41 -15.20 26.57
C GLY A 250 -1.12 -13.97 27.12
N ARG A 251 -1.17 -12.87 26.38
CA ARG A 251 -1.83 -11.63 26.77
C ARG A 251 -3.30 -11.61 26.33
N LYS A 252 -4.11 -10.86 27.05
CA LYS A 252 -5.54 -10.66 26.77
C LYS A 252 -5.85 -9.30 26.14
N LYS A 253 -4.82 -8.48 25.95
CA LYS A 253 -4.89 -7.14 25.35
C LYS A 253 -3.77 -6.97 24.34
N VAL A 254 -4.05 -6.25 23.28
CA VAL A 254 -3.06 -5.77 22.32
C VAL A 254 -2.38 -4.53 22.91
N LEU A 255 -1.07 -4.50 22.92
CA LEU A 255 -0.24 -3.37 23.33
C LEU A 255 0.32 -2.63 22.11
N GLN A 256 0.90 -1.45 22.33
CA GLN A 256 1.58 -0.67 21.30
C GLN A 256 2.64 -1.50 20.56
N GLU A 257 3.48 -2.22 21.31
CA GLU A 257 4.51 -3.13 20.77
C GLU A 257 3.96 -4.20 19.82
N ASP A 258 2.71 -4.66 20.03
CA ASP A 258 2.11 -5.65 19.15
C ASP A 258 1.75 -5.06 17.78
N LEU A 259 1.27 -3.82 17.77
CA LEU A 259 0.98 -3.10 16.53
C LEU A 259 2.26 -2.78 15.78
N GLU A 260 3.28 -2.27 16.45
CA GLU A 260 4.57 -1.93 15.84
C GLU A 260 5.24 -3.17 15.21
N GLU A 261 5.35 -4.29 15.93
CA GLU A 261 5.90 -5.53 15.36
C GLU A 261 5.02 -6.09 14.24
N SER A 262 3.71 -5.84 14.28
CA SER A 262 2.80 -6.28 13.22
C SER A 262 2.93 -5.43 11.96
N VAL A 263 3.23 -4.14 12.09
CA VAL A 263 3.62 -3.29 10.96
C VAL A 263 4.84 -3.91 10.26
N GLU A 264 5.87 -4.24 11.03
CA GLU A 264 7.08 -4.87 10.50
C GLU A 264 6.79 -6.25 9.87
N THR A 265 5.93 -7.04 10.51
CA THR A 265 5.53 -8.35 10.00
C THR A 265 4.80 -8.27 8.67
N VAL A 266 3.94 -7.29 8.51
CA VAL A 266 3.17 -7.10 7.26
C VAL A 266 4.05 -6.52 6.14
N ILE A 267 4.95 -5.58 6.47
CA ILE A 267 5.82 -4.92 5.48
C ILE A 267 7.02 -5.81 5.12
N ALA A 268 7.73 -6.35 6.13
CA ALA A 268 9.00 -7.06 5.95
C ALA A 268 8.90 -8.58 6.17
N GLY A 269 7.73 -9.10 6.55
CA GLY A 269 7.52 -10.51 6.84
C GLY A 269 7.92 -10.92 8.27
N TYR A 270 7.62 -12.17 8.62
CA TYR A 270 7.92 -12.70 9.95
C TYR A 270 9.43 -12.83 10.22
N GLN A 271 9.82 -12.70 11.48
CA GLN A 271 11.20 -12.99 11.91
C GLN A 271 11.55 -14.47 11.63
N ARG A 272 12.69 -14.70 11.01
CA ARG A 272 13.20 -16.06 10.76
C ARG A 272 13.83 -16.62 12.04
N LYS A 273 13.10 -17.42 12.77
CA LYS A 273 13.66 -18.18 13.90
C LYS A 273 14.55 -19.31 13.37
N GLY A 274 15.86 -19.23 13.60
CA GLY A 274 16.82 -20.26 13.22
C GLY A 274 17.57 -20.01 11.90
N ALA A 275 17.59 -18.81 11.38
CA ALA A 275 18.54 -18.45 10.33
C ALA A 275 19.96 -18.52 10.90
N VAL A 276 20.77 -19.43 10.37
CA VAL A 276 22.19 -19.52 10.72
C VAL A 276 22.95 -18.57 9.81
N ILE A 277 23.20 -17.36 10.33
CA ILE A 277 24.08 -16.37 9.67
C ILE A 277 25.43 -16.50 10.34
N ASN A 278 26.51 -16.64 9.56
CA ASN A 278 27.84 -16.69 10.14
C ASN A 278 28.26 -15.30 10.65
N GLU A 279 29.17 -15.26 11.62
CA GLU A 279 29.62 -14.02 12.28
C GLU A 279 30.15 -12.95 11.31
N ARG A 280 30.79 -13.39 10.22
CA ARG A 280 31.30 -12.47 9.19
C ARG A 280 30.15 -11.82 8.42
N GLU A 281 29.16 -12.60 8.02
CA GLU A 281 27.97 -12.09 7.33
C GLU A 281 27.14 -11.19 8.26
N LYS A 282 26.94 -11.58 9.52
CA LYS A 282 26.25 -10.77 10.53
C LYS A 282 26.92 -9.40 10.68
N LYS A 283 28.25 -9.39 10.69
CA LYS A 283 29.01 -8.15 10.76
C LYS A 283 28.82 -7.28 9.50
N ILE A 284 28.86 -7.87 8.31
CA ILE A 284 28.64 -7.14 7.05
C ILE A 284 27.24 -6.53 7.05
N ILE A 285 26.19 -7.29 7.44
CA ILE A 285 24.80 -6.83 7.51
C ILE A 285 24.69 -5.66 8.48
N ALA A 286 25.30 -5.74 9.67
CA ALA A 286 25.23 -4.65 10.65
C ALA A 286 25.81 -3.34 10.10
N TYR A 287 26.96 -3.40 9.46
CA TYR A 287 27.58 -2.22 8.85
C TYR A 287 26.77 -1.71 7.65
N HIS A 288 26.16 -2.60 6.87
CA HIS A 288 25.27 -2.24 5.77
C HIS A 288 24.06 -1.44 6.28
N GLU A 289 23.35 -1.93 7.28
CA GLU A 289 22.18 -1.24 7.85
C GLU A 289 22.55 0.08 8.53
N VAL A 290 23.65 0.09 9.29
CA VAL A 290 24.13 1.34 9.89
C VAL A 290 24.61 2.32 8.82
N GLY A 291 25.15 1.84 7.70
CA GLY A 291 25.48 2.66 6.54
C GLY A 291 24.29 3.44 6.01
N HIS A 292 23.14 2.80 5.84
CA HIS A 292 21.89 3.46 5.47
C HIS A 292 21.46 4.49 6.51
N ALA A 293 21.46 4.11 7.78
CA ALA A 293 21.03 4.96 8.88
C ALA A 293 21.91 6.20 9.03
N LEU A 294 23.23 6.04 8.97
CA LEU A 294 24.18 7.14 9.15
C LEU A 294 24.13 8.12 7.97
N VAL A 295 24.07 7.61 6.73
CA VAL A 295 23.90 8.46 5.54
C VAL A 295 22.58 9.21 5.60
N ALA A 296 21.49 8.58 6.05
CA ALA A 296 20.20 9.24 6.23
C ALA A 296 20.28 10.36 7.29
N ALA A 297 20.87 10.09 8.45
CA ALA A 297 20.99 11.06 9.54
C ALA A 297 21.85 12.29 9.17
N MET A 298 22.82 12.11 8.27
CA MET A 298 23.64 13.21 7.74
C MET A 298 22.98 13.95 6.58
N GLY A 299 21.92 13.39 5.98
CA GLY A 299 21.12 14.02 4.92
C GLY A 299 20.22 15.12 5.49
N LYS A 300 20.19 16.29 4.85
CA LYS A 300 19.37 17.43 5.30
C LYS A 300 17.87 17.22 5.12
N HIS A 301 17.50 16.36 4.18
CA HIS A 301 16.10 16.16 3.76
C HIS A 301 15.65 14.70 3.94
N SER A 302 16.44 13.88 4.59
CA SER A 302 16.10 12.49 4.88
C SER A 302 15.14 12.39 6.06
N ALA A 303 14.22 11.41 5.99
CA ALA A 303 13.36 11.09 7.13
C ALA A 303 14.18 10.56 8.32
N PRO A 304 13.75 10.83 9.56
CA PRO A 304 14.42 10.32 10.75
C PRO A 304 14.49 8.78 10.76
N VAL A 305 15.59 8.27 11.28
CA VAL A 305 15.75 6.84 11.53
C VAL A 305 14.86 6.44 12.72
N HIS A 306 13.95 5.51 12.50
CA HIS A 306 13.03 5.02 13.54
C HIS A 306 13.56 3.75 14.20
N LYS A 307 14.15 2.84 13.42
CA LYS A 307 14.64 1.56 13.89
C LYS A 307 15.68 0.97 12.94
N ILE A 308 16.68 0.29 13.48
CA ILE A 308 17.67 -0.48 12.73
C ILE A 308 17.69 -1.90 13.30
N THR A 309 17.63 -2.92 12.46
CA THR A 309 17.67 -4.32 12.89
C THR A 309 18.45 -5.20 11.92
N ILE A 310 19.13 -6.21 12.45
CA ILE A 310 19.81 -7.28 11.71
C ILE A 310 19.13 -8.64 11.89
N ILE A 311 17.88 -8.64 12.35
CA ILE A 311 17.08 -9.85 12.48
C ILE A 311 16.48 -10.18 11.10
N PRO A 312 16.82 -11.37 10.52
CA PRO A 312 16.33 -11.75 9.21
C PRO A 312 14.82 -11.94 9.16
N ARG A 313 14.20 -11.51 8.05
CA ARG A 313 12.77 -11.64 7.79
C ARG A 313 12.46 -12.65 6.68
N THR A 314 11.21 -13.12 6.63
CA THR A 314 10.79 -14.12 5.63
C THR A 314 10.68 -13.55 4.22
N SER A 315 10.61 -12.23 4.05
CA SER A 315 10.70 -11.55 2.75
C SER A 315 12.04 -11.71 2.04
N GLY A 316 13.06 -12.19 2.76
CA GLY A 316 14.43 -12.32 2.27
C GLY A 316 15.37 -11.21 2.76
N ALA A 317 14.85 -10.18 3.42
CA ALA A 317 15.67 -9.16 4.07
C ALA A 317 16.49 -9.79 5.20
N LEU A 318 17.80 -9.51 5.22
CA LEU A 318 18.72 -9.98 6.26
C LEU A 318 18.80 -8.99 7.42
N GLY A 319 18.45 -7.74 7.18
CA GLY A 319 18.28 -6.63 8.09
C GLY A 319 17.42 -5.58 7.42
N TYR A 320 17.12 -4.49 8.09
CA TYR A 320 16.54 -3.29 7.49
C TYR A 320 16.70 -2.07 8.41
N THR A 321 16.76 -0.92 7.79
CA THR A 321 16.71 0.39 8.42
C THR A 321 15.38 1.04 8.11
N MET A 322 14.57 1.29 9.14
CA MET A 322 13.26 1.92 9.01
C MET A 322 13.38 3.42 9.23
N GLN A 323 12.92 4.18 8.26
CA GLN A 323 12.76 5.61 8.34
C GLN A 323 11.27 5.96 8.32
N VAL A 324 10.87 6.94 9.13
CA VAL A 324 9.47 7.38 9.22
C VAL A 324 9.46 8.90 9.10
N ASP A 325 8.76 9.41 8.09
CA ASP A 325 8.56 10.84 7.93
C ASP A 325 7.68 11.40 9.05
N GLU A 326 8.06 12.54 9.60
CA GLU A 326 7.27 13.25 10.63
C GLU A 326 6.00 13.86 10.05
N GLU A 327 6.06 14.30 8.79
CA GLU A 327 4.95 14.90 8.05
C GLU A 327 4.75 14.19 6.71
N GLU A 328 3.50 14.09 6.27
CA GLU A 328 3.17 13.54 4.96
C GLU A 328 3.44 14.58 3.87
N LYS A 329 4.44 14.31 3.02
CA LYS A 329 4.83 15.20 1.93
C LYS A 329 4.19 14.79 0.62
N VAL A 330 3.53 15.72 -0.05
CA VAL A 330 2.92 15.52 -1.37
C VAL A 330 3.91 15.82 -2.50
N LEU A 331 4.84 16.72 -2.27
CA LEU A 331 5.86 17.12 -3.24
C LEU A 331 7.24 16.71 -2.76
N MET A 332 8.11 16.38 -3.71
CA MET A 332 9.52 16.06 -3.48
C MET A 332 10.38 16.98 -4.33
N SER A 333 11.37 17.60 -3.73
CA SER A 333 12.38 18.39 -4.43
C SER A 333 13.48 17.52 -5.06
N LYS A 334 14.29 18.11 -5.95
CA LYS A 334 15.46 17.45 -6.53
C LYS A 334 16.46 17.04 -5.45
N GLU A 335 16.65 17.89 -4.46
CA GLU A 335 17.56 17.68 -3.33
C GLU A 335 17.10 16.51 -2.46
N GLU A 336 15.81 16.44 -2.13
CA GLU A 336 15.22 15.32 -1.38
C GLU A 336 15.35 14.00 -2.15
N ALA A 337 15.15 14.03 -3.48
CA ALA A 337 15.33 12.87 -4.32
C ALA A 337 16.77 12.36 -4.33
N LEU A 338 17.75 13.27 -4.40
CA LEU A 338 19.18 12.93 -4.33
C LEU A 338 19.57 12.38 -2.95
N ASP A 339 19.09 12.98 -1.86
CA ASP A 339 19.33 12.49 -0.50
C ASP A 339 18.78 11.07 -0.33
N LYS A 340 17.59 10.79 -0.88
CA LYS A 340 16.99 9.46 -0.86
C LYS A 340 17.81 8.42 -1.63
N ILE A 341 18.31 8.78 -2.82
CA ILE A 341 19.20 7.90 -3.60
C ILE A 341 20.51 7.67 -2.85
N THR A 342 21.08 8.73 -2.23
CA THR A 342 22.30 8.64 -1.42
C THR A 342 22.09 7.65 -0.26
N THR A 343 20.95 7.73 0.43
CA THR A 343 20.58 6.78 1.49
C THR A 343 20.51 5.33 0.98
N TYR A 344 19.87 5.07 -0.18
CA TYR A 344 19.84 3.72 -0.76
C TYR A 344 21.25 3.20 -1.08
N THR A 345 22.21 4.05 -1.43
CA THR A 345 23.57 3.60 -1.70
C THR A 345 24.42 3.42 -0.43
N GLY A 346 23.93 3.87 0.75
CA GLY A 346 24.65 3.89 2.02
C GLY A 346 25.13 2.52 2.49
N GLY A 347 24.29 1.47 2.39
CA GLY A 347 24.66 0.11 2.77
C GLY A 347 25.83 -0.43 1.93
N ARG A 348 25.76 -0.29 0.61
CA ARG A 348 26.85 -0.64 -0.31
C ARG A 348 28.11 0.16 -0.04
N ALA A 349 28.00 1.45 0.22
CA ALA A 349 29.12 2.30 0.56
C ALA A 349 29.83 1.82 1.85
N ALA A 350 29.07 1.41 2.87
CA ALA A 350 29.63 0.84 4.10
C ALA A 350 30.38 -0.49 3.87
N GLU A 351 29.85 -1.38 3.01
CA GLU A 351 30.55 -2.61 2.62
C GLU A 351 31.92 -2.29 1.96
N GLU A 352 31.95 -1.29 1.08
CA GLU A 352 33.18 -0.91 0.37
C GLU A 352 34.19 -0.23 1.30
N VAL A 353 33.76 0.70 2.14
CA VAL A 353 34.64 1.44 3.06
C VAL A 353 35.25 0.53 4.13
N ILE A 354 34.45 -0.38 4.71
CA ILE A 354 34.90 -1.18 5.87
C ILE A 354 35.54 -2.51 5.46
N PHE A 355 34.95 -3.19 4.49
CA PHE A 355 35.35 -4.56 4.13
C PHE A 355 36.06 -4.65 2.77
N ASN A 356 36.12 -3.55 2.02
CA ASN A 356 36.63 -3.53 0.65
C ASN A 356 35.99 -4.63 -0.22
N THR A 357 34.67 -4.84 -0.07
CA THR A 357 33.91 -5.88 -0.75
C THR A 357 32.57 -5.37 -1.24
N LYS A 358 31.97 -6.13 -2.16
CA LYS A 358 30.62 -5.87 -2.70
C LYS A 358 29.83 -7.16 -2.59
N THR A 359 28.73 -7.15 -1.85
CA THR A 359 27.89 -8.33 -1.66
C THR A 359 26.59 -8.24 -2.48
N SER A 360 25.86 -9.34 -2.57
CA SER A 360 24.53 -9.36 -3.18
C SER A 360 23.44 -8.75 -2.28
N GLY A 361 23.77 -8.39 -1.04
CA GLY A 361 22.82 -7.82 -0.07
C GLY A 361 22.18 -6.52 -0.57
N ALA A 362 22.94 -5.68 -1.26
CA ALA A 362 22.48 -4.41 -1.80
C ALA A 362 21.59 -4.51 -3.06
N SER A 363 21.12 -5.69 -3.47
CA SER A 363 20.39 -5.85 -4.75
C SER A 363 19.10 -5.04 -4.79
N ASN A 364 18.33 -5.03 -3.72
CA ASN A 364 17.08 -4.25 -3.62
C ASN A 364 17.36 -2.73 -3.60
N ASP A 365 18.39 -2.29 -2.90
CA ASP A 365 18.79 -0.88 -2.82
C ASP A 365 19.22 -0.34 -4.19
N ILE A 366 19.96 -1.15 -4.95
CA ILE A 366 20.38 -0.84 -6.32
C ILE A 366 19.15 -0.69 -7.22
N GLU A 367 18.17 -1.59 -7.09
CA GLU A 367 16.92 -1.51 -7.86
C GLU A 367 16.13 -0.25 -7.52
N MET A 368 15.96 0.05 -6.22
CA MET A 368 15.25 1.23 -5.76
C MET A 368 15.94 2.52 -6.17
N ALA A 369 17.25 2.62 -5.98
CA ALA A 369 18.06 3.77 -6.42
C ALA A 369 17.93 3.99 -7.93
N THR A 370 18.03 2.92 -8.73
CA THR A 370 17.93 2.98 -10.20
C THR A 370 16.55 3.44 -10.64
N ARG A 371 15.48 2.88 -10.08
CA ARG A 371 14.11 3.26 -10.37
C ARG A 371 13.85 4.72 -10.04
N PHE A 372 14.36 5.18 -8.90
CA PHE A 372 14.19 6.55 -8.45
C PHE A 372 14.96 7.54 -9.35
N ALA A 373 16.24 7.28 -9.63
CA ALA A 373 17.05 8.08 -10.53
C ALA A 373 16.45 8.14 -11.94
N ARG A 374 15.92 7.02 -12.45
CA ARG A 374 15.21 6.99 -13.74
C ARG A 374 13.97 7.89 -13.72
N SER A 375 13.16 7.86 -12.67
CA SER A 375 11.98 8.72 -12.56
C SER A 375 12.34 10.21 -12.50
N MET A 376 13.45 10.58 -11.87
CA MET A 376 13.97 11.96 -11.88
C MET A 376 14.23 12.45 -13.30
N VAL A 377 14.83 11.61 -14.14
CA VAL A 377 15.19 11.94 -15.52
C VAL A 377 13.96 11.89 -16.44
N THR A 378 13.15 10.82 -16.36
CA THR A 378 12.12 10.54 -17.38
C THR A 378 10.76 11.17 -17.09
N ARG A 379 10.45 11.47 -15.81
CA ARG A 379 9.10 11.87 -15.37
C ARG A 379 9.06 13.20 -14.64
N PHE A 380 10.03 13.47 -13.78
CA PHE A 380 9.96 14.63 -12.88
C PHE A 380 10.63 15.88 -13.47
N GLY A 381 11.37 15.74 -14.59
CA GLY A 381 12.08 16.85 -15.20
C GLY A 381 13.18 17.45 -14.30
N MET A 382 13.79 16.60 -13.46
CA MET A 382 14.80 16.99 -12.48
C MET A 382 16.24 16.91 -13.02
N ASP A 383 16.41 16.49 -14.27
CA ASP A 383 17.69 16.47 -14.95
C ASP A 383 17.83 17.67 -15.89
N ASP A 384 19.01 18.32 -15.88
CA ASP A 384 19.24 19.57 -16.60
C ASP A 384 19.39 19.36 -18.11
N GLU A 385 19.75 18.15 -18.58
CA GLU A 385 19.89 17.83 -20.00
C GLU A 385 18.51 17.64 -20.67
N PHE A 386 17.59 16.98 -19.97
CA PHE A 386 16.27 16.65 -20.54
C PHE A 386 15.18 17.67 -20.18
N GLY A 387 15.31 18.36 -19.04
CA GLY A 387 14.38 19.39 -18.60
C GLY A 387 12.91 18.93 -18.54
N MET A 388 12.01 19.76 -19.05
CA MET A 388 10.54 19.57 -18.98
C MET A 388 10.00 18.65 -20.09
N VAL A 389 10.64 17.51 -20.35
CA VAL A 389 10.20 16.53 -21.36
C VAL A 389 9.76 15.24 -20.69
N ALA A 390 8.55 14.77 -20.98
CA ALA A 390 8.07 13.46 -20.54
C ALA A 390 8.63 12.38 -21.49
N LEU A 391 9.58 11.61 -20.99
CA LEU A 391 10.29 10.56 -21.76
C LEU A 391 9.75 9.16 -21.50
N GLU A 392 8.76 9.05 -20.59
CA GLU A 392 8.16 7.80 -20.16
C GLU A 392 6.66 7.96 -19.99
N THR A 393 5.90 6.93 -20.36
CA THR A 393 4.47 6.83 -20.08
C THR A 393 4.22 5.76 -19.03
N VAL A 394 3.37 6.09 -18.05
CA VAL A 394 2.97 5.14 -17.01
C VAL A 394 1.64 4.53 -17.40
N ASN A 395 1.61 3.20 -17.48
CA ASN A 395 0.39 2.41 -17.67
C ASN A 395 0.07 1.72 -16.33
N ASN A 396 -1.21 1.47 -16.06
CA ASN A 396 -1.66 0.81 -14.83
C ASN A 396 -1.14 1.48 -13.53
N ALA A 397 -1.31 2.78 -13.40
CA ALA A 397 -0.79 3.59 -12.29
C ALA A 397 -1.13 3.02 -10.90
N TYR A 398 -2.30 2.37 -10.73
CA TYR A 398 -2.76 1.79 -9.47
C TYR A 398 -2.20 0.38 -9.15
N LEU A 399 -1.41 -0.22 -10.05
CA LEU A 399 -0.84 -1.58 -9.88
C LEU A 399 0.69 -1.60 -9.96
N GLY A 400 1.33 -0.52 -9.52
CA GLY A 400 2.78 -0.40 -9.53
C GLY A 400 3.35 0.20 -10.81
N GLY A 401 2.48 0.54 -11.80
CA GLY A 401 2.84 1.34 -12.94
C GLY A 401 3.85 0.68 -13.89
N ASP A 402 3.38 -0.11 -14.84
CA ASP A 402 4.23 -0.51 -15.96
C ASP A 402 4.61 0.75 -16.74
N THR A 403 5.91 0.97 -16.91
CA THR A 403 6.44 2.12 -17.61
C THR A 403 6.93 1.72 -19.00
N SER A 404 6.70 2.57 -19.98
CA SER A 404 7.24 2.40 -21.32
C SER A 404 7.91 3.69 -21.76
N LEU A 405 9.14 3.58 -22.27
CA LEU A 405 9.85 4.73 -22.81
C LEU A 405 9.14 5.29 -24.05
N ALA A 406 8.98 6.61 -24.08
CA ALA A 406 8.36 7.36 -25.17
C ALA A 406 9.41 8.24 -25.87
N CYS A 407 10.56 7.65 -26.23
CA CYS A 407 11.70 8.37 -26.80
C CYS A 407 12.44 7.53 -27.85
N SER A 408 13.35 8.17 -28.59
CA SER A 408 14.21 7.48 -29.57
C SER A 408 15.25 6.59 -28.87
N PRO A 409 15.83 5.58 -29.53
CA PRO A 409 16.92 4.77 -29.00
C PRO A 409 18.15 5.58 -28.56
N GLU A 410 18.45 6.68 -29.26
CA GLU A 410 19.55 7.58 -28.88
C GLU A 410 19.26 8.30 -27.57
N THR A 411 18.05 8.85 -27.40
CA THR A 411 17.60 9.47 -26.15
C THR A 411 17.60 8.44 -25.00
N SER A 412 17.15 7.20 -25.25
CA SER A 412 17.19 6.12 -24.26
C SER A 412 18.63 5.86 -23.78
N THR A 413 19.61 5.85 -24.67
CA THR A 413 21.02 5.69 -24.30
C THR A 413 21.52 6.84 -23.40
N ASN A 414 21.09 8.06 -23.70
CA ASN A 414 21.47 9.22 -22.88
C ASN A 414 20.76 9.22 -21.52
N ILE A 415 19.50 8.77 -21.44
CA ILE A 415 18.81 8.52 -20.16
C ILE A 415 19.63 7.55 -19.30
N ASP A 416 20.07 6.43 -19.86
CA ASP A 416 20.87 5.45 -19.12
C ASP A 416 22.18 6.05 -18.59
N LYS A 417 22.86 6.90 -19.37
CA LYS A 417 24.07 7.62 -18.93
C LYS A 417 23.78 8.59 -17.79
N ALA A 418 22.68 9.35 -17.88
CA ALA A 418 22.27 10.29 -16.83
C ALA A 418 21.94 9.55 -15.52
N VAL A 419 21.18 8.44 -15.61
CA VAL A 419 20.86 7.59 -14.44
C VAL A 419 22.13 7.04 -13.78
N ILE A 420 23.07 6.49 -14.57
CA ILE A 420 24.34 5.97 -14.06
C ILE A 420 25.14 7.09 -13.38
N LYS A 421 25.17 8.29 -13.94
CA LYS A 421 25.85 9.44 -13.35
C LYS A 421 25.23 9.83 -12.02
N ILE A 422 23.92 10.00 -11.94
CA ILE A 422 23.20 10.33 -10.70
C ILE A 422 23.54 9.32 -9.60
N ILE A 423 23.45 8.02 -9.91
CA ILE A 423 23.72 6.97 -8.92
C ILE A 423 25.17 7.01 -8.46
N ASN A 424 26.14 7.17 -9.38
CA ASN A 424 27.54 7.22 -9.03
C ASN A 424 27.88 8.46 -8.16
N ASP A 425 27.32 9.62 -8.50
CA ASP A 425 27.51 10.85 -7.72
C ASP A 425 26.92 10.71 -6.30
N CYS A 426 25.72 10.13 -6.17
CA CYS A 426 25.09 9.84 -4.88
C CYS A 426 25.89 8.79 -4.09
N HIS A 427 26.37 7.74 -4.74
CA HIS A 427 27.18 6.70 -4.10
C HIS A 427 28.52 7.26 -3.57
N GLN A 428 29.19 8.10 -4.38
CA GLN A 428 30.41 8.75 -3.92
C GLN A 428 30.14 9.65 -2.71
N ARG A 429 29.05 10.39 -2.71
CA ARG A 429 28.62 11.20 -1.55
C ARG A 429 28.38 10.34 -0.30
N ALA A 430 27.77 9.16 -0.46
CA ALA A 430 27.59 8.23 0.66
C ALA A 430 28.94 7.74 1.21
N ILE A 431 29.92 7.41 0.34
CA ILE A 431 31.27 7.03 0.74
C ILE A 431 31.95 8.16 1.50
N ASP A 432 31.84 9.41 1.04
CA ASP A 432 32.43 10.58 1.67
C ASP A 432 31.84 10.80 3.08
N ILE A 433 30.50 10.73 3.21
CA ILE A 433 29.80 10.84 4.50
C ILE A 433 30.28 9.76 5.49
N LEU A 434 30.40 8.52 5.05
CA LEU A 434 30.82 7.41 5.91
C LEU A 434 32.28 7.53 6.33
N ASN A 435 33.17 8.00 5.44
CA ASN A 435 34.57 8.24 5.78
C ASN A 435 34.75 9.37 6.79
N GLU A 436 33.95 10.44 6.67
CA GLU A 436 33.96 11.57 7.63
C GLU A 436 33.44 11.16 9.02
N ASN A 437 32.60 10.11 9.08
CA ASN A 437 31.94 9.63 10.31
C ASN A 437 32.33 8.19 10.67
N ILE A 438 33.53 7.75 10.30
CA ILE A 438 33.94 6.35 10.41
C ILE A 438 33.93 5.81 11.83
N ASP A 439 34.29 6.61 12.81
CA ASP A 439 34.27 6.23 14.22
C ASP A 439 32.85 5.97 14.71
N LYS A 440 31.89 6.79 14.28
CA LYS A 440 30.47 6.59 14.57
C LYS A 440 29.88 5.37 13.88
N LEU A 441 30.29 5.13 12.64
CA LEU A 441 29.93 3.92 11.92
C LEU A 441 30.34 2.65 12.69
N HIS A 442 31.55 2.63 13.24
CA HIS A 442 32.03 1.52 14.07
C HIS A 442 31.26 1.41 15.39
N GLU A 443 31.09 2.51 16.11
CA GLU A 443 30.41 2.53 17.42
C GLU A 443 28.96 2.02 17.33
N ILE A 444 28.20 2.52 16.35
CA ILE A 444 26.80 2.12 16.15
C ILE A 444 26.70 0.67 15.66
N ALA A 445 27.57 0.25 14.72
CA ALA A 445 27.58 -1.11 14.22
C ALA A 445 27.93 -2.16 15.29
N GLU A 446 28.88 -1.85 16.19
CA GLU A 446 29.22 -2.73 17.31
C GLU A 446 28.07 -2.79 18.33
N TYR A 447 27.38 -1.68 18.60
CA TYR A 447 26.21 -1.67 19.46
C TYR A 447 25.03 -2.47 18.84
N LEU A 448 24.80 -2.32 17.53
CA LEU A 448 23.79 -3.10 16.79
C LEU A 448 24.10 -4.60 16.80
N LEU A 449 25.36 -5.00 16.68
CA LEU A 449 25.77 -6.41 16.76
C LEU A 449 25.48 -7.05 18.12
N GLN A 450 25.56 -6.26 19.21
CA GLN A 450 25.28 -6.72 20.58
C GLN A 450 23.78 -6.81 20.87
N ASN A 451 22.98 -5.87 20.36
CA ASN A 451 21.56 -5.73 20.68
C ASN A 451 20.63 -6.30 19.58
N GLU A 452 21.16 -6.59 18.38
CA GLU A 452 20.45 -7.07 17.17
C GLU A 452 19.38 -6.11 16.62
N THR A 453 18.88 -5.20 17.44
CA THR A 453 17.92 -4.15 17.09
C THR A 453 18.18 -2.94 17.95
N ILE A 454 18.16 -1.73 17.34
CA ILE A 454 18.26 -0.45 18.04
C ILE A 454 17.16 0.50 17.59
N THR A 455 16.65 1.29 18.51
CA THR A 455 15.66 2.34 18.23
C THR A 455 16.31 3.58 17.62
N GLY A 456 15.48 4.44 17.01
CA GLY A 456 15.96 5.72 16.50
C GLY A 456 16.53 6.64 17.61
N GLU A 457 15.95 6.58 18.81
CA GLU A 457 16.45 7.33 19.99
C GLU A 457 17.84 6.85 20.38
N GLU A 458 18.03 5.53 20.56
CA GLU A 458 19.35 4.96 20.88
C GLU A 458 20.39 5.26 19.79
N PHE A 459 19.99 5.21 18.51
CA PHE A 459 20.83 5.57 17.40
C PHE A 459 21.29 7.04 17.49
N MET A 460 20.36 7.97 17.73
CA MET A 460 20.68 9.40 17.85
C MET A 460 21.51 9.71 19.09
N ASP A 461 21.25 9.06 20.22
CA ASP A 461 22.05 9.19 21.44
C ASP A 461 23.50 8.78 21.22
N ILE A 462 23.75 7.71 20.47
CA ILE A 462 25.13 7.30 20.12
C ILE A 462 25.74 8.32 19.15
N LEU A 463 24.97 8.77 18.15
CA LEU A 463 25.45 9.73 17.15
C LEU A 463 25.87 11.05 17.79
N ASP A 464 25.06 11.58 18.73
CA ASP A 464 25.27 12.86 19.42
C ASP A 464 26.24 12.77 20.63
N ASN A 465 26.84 11.60 20.87
CA ASN A 465 27.72 11.31 22.03
C ASN A 465 26.98 11.30 23.40
N ASN A 466 25.66 11.36 23.44
CA ASN A 466 24.90 11.34 24.69
C ASN A 466 24.99 9.97 25.37
N TYR A 467 25.10 8.91 24.58
CA TYR A 467 25.14 7.51 25.04
C TYR A 467 26.38 7.19 25.93
N ILE A 468 27.54 7.78 25.62
CA ILE A 468 28.77 7.61 26.42
C ILE A 468 28.59 8.21 27.82
N ILE A 469 27.82 9.28 27.94
CA ILE A 469 27.56 9.98 29.23
C ILE A 469 26.62 9.12 30.09
N THR A 470 25.57 8.56 29.54
CA THR A 470 24.61 7.69 30.23
C THR A 470 25.24 6.37 30.68
N LYS A 471 25.94 5.64 29.82
CA LYS A 471 26.63 4.40 30.25
C LYS A 471 27.76 4.62 31.23
N LYS A 472 28.48 5.73 31.19
CA LYS A 472 29.43 6.06 32.23
C LYS A 472 28.76 6.35 33.56
N ALA A 473 27.60 7.01 33.55
CA ALA A 473 26.81 7.24 34.78
C ALA A 473 26.29 5.92 35.36
N ASP A 474 25.70 5.04 34.53
CA ASP A 474 25.21 3.74 34.94
C ASP A 474 26.33 2.82 35.46
N PHE A 475 27.51 2.84 34.82
CA PHE A 475 28.67 2.05 35.25
C PHE A 475 29.24 2.59 36.59
N VAL A 476 29.27 3.90 36.79
CA VAL A 476 29.71 4.53 38.06
C VAL A 476 28.70 4.23 39.17
N GLU A 477 27.41 4.27 38.90
CA GLU A 477 26.34 3.96 39.85
C GLU A 477 26.34 2.46 40.23
N ALA A 478 26.49 1.57 39.24
CA ALA A 478 26.62 0.12 39.46
C ALA A 478 27.90 -0.21 40.26
N SER A 479 29.01 0.45 39.94
CA SER A 479 30.27 0.27 40.69
C SER A 479 30.15 0.74 42.14
N GLN A 480 29.50 1.88 42.39
CA GLN A 480 29.23 2.37 43.75
C GLN A 480 28.29 1.50 44.56
N GLN A 481 27.26 0.92 43.90
CA GLN A 481 26.35 -0.04 44.52
C GLN A 481 27.09 -1.36 44.87
N LEU A 482 27.97 -1.83 43.98
CA LEU A 482 28.81 -3.01 44.23
C LEU A 482 29.80 -2.79 45.39
N GLU A 483 30.48 -1.64 45.42
CA GLU A 483 31.36 -1.28 46.52
C GLU A 483 30.61 -1.14 47.85
N SER A 484 29.43 -0.56 47.85
CA SER A 484 28.59 -0.45 49.06
C SER A 484 28.11 -1.82 49.56
N ALA A 485 27.76 -2.74 48.64
CA ALA A 485 27.36 -4.12 48.97
C ALA A 485 28.54 -4.92 49.56
N ILE A 486 29.75 -4.78 48.99
CA ILE A 486 31.00 -5.41 49.51
C ILE A 486 31.36 -4.85 50.87
N ARG A 487 31.19 -3.56 51.15
CA ARG A 487 31.43 -2.97 52.45
C ARG A 487 30.42 -3.50 53.51
N ALA A 488 29.14 -3.57 53.16
CA ALA A 488 28.12 -4.11 54.06
C ALA A 488 28.34 -5.59 54.41
N ASP A 489 28.88 -6.40 53.49
CA ASP A 489 29.25 -7.81 53.76
C ASP A 489 30.51 -7.92 54.66
N LEU A 490 31.47 -6.99 54.54
CA LEU A 490 32.65 -6.97 55.35
C LEU A 490 32.43 -6.43 56.80
N GLU A 491 31.36 -5.65 57.03
CA GLU A 491 30.96 -5.16 58.36
C GLU A 491 30.03 -6.15 59.11
N ASN A 492 29.46 -7.15 58.41
CA ASN A 492 28.59 -8.17 58.99
C ASN A 492 29.29 -9.53 59.21
N ASN A 493 30.59 -9.65 58.96
CA ASN A 493 31.47 -10.78 59.29
C ASN A 493 32.55 -10.35 60.29
#